data_ebf8af1864d634eef01717eb908a66b9
#
_entry.id   ebf8af1864d634eef01717eb908a66b9
#
_cell.length_a   1.000
_cell.length_b   1.000
_cell.length_c   1.000
_cell.angle_alpha   90.00
_cell.angle_beta   90.00
_cell.angle_gamma   90.00
#
_symmetry.space_group_name_H-M   'P 1'
#
loop_
_entity.id
_entity.type
_entity.pdbx_description
1 polymer ?
#
loop_
_entity_poly.entity_id
_entity_poly.type
_entity_poly.pdbx_seq_one_letter_code
_entity_poly.pdbx_strand_id
1 'polypeptide(L)'
;MVSRGSVFDMTSINVLIVDDEPNQLELVKFNLEQADFNVITAEDGEQAVTIAEEMLPDIIILDWMMPYMSGIEVCRDLRSRSSTREIPIIMLSARGEDGDRTLGLDIGSDDYITKPFSPKELIARIRAVLRRARPSLANEVLEYGTLRLFPNKKLVERDGRRVELGPKEFQILSLLMERPGQVFSRAQLLDNVWGHGVYIEDRTVDVHIGRLRKALQKKTNGSTPPDLIR
;
A
#
# COMPACT_ATOMS: atom_id res chain seq x y z
N MET A 1 24.98 7.30 -28.53
CA MET A 1 23.65 6.73 -28.22
C MET A 1 23.80 5.95 -26.93
N VAL A 2 23.62 6.61 -25.78
CA VAL A 2 23.82 6.00 -24.46
C VAL A 2 22.47 5.48 -24.00
N SER A 3 22.33 4.15 -23.94
CA SER A 3 21.18 3.45 -23.40
C SER A 3 20.99 3.90 -21.94
N ARG A 4 19.87 4.55 -21.65
CA ARG A 4 19.41 4.83 -20.28
C ARG A 4 19.07 3.48 -19.66
N GLY A 5 19.97 2.98 -18.82
CA GLY A 5 19.70 1.85 -17.95
C GLY A 5 18.45 2.16 -17.13
N SER A 6 17.50 1.26 -17.20
CA SER A 6 16.30 1.18 -16.40
C SER A 6 16.67 1.42 -14.93
N VAL A 7 16.28 2.54 -14.38
CA VAL A 7 16.27 2.79 -12.94
C VAL A 7 15.27 1.81 -12.36
N PHE A 8 15.73 0.83 -11.62
CA PHE A 8 14.91 -0.17 -10.95
C PHE A 8 13.85 0.53 -10.11
N ASP A 9 12.64 0.32 -10.54
CA ASP A 9 11.43 0.92 -10.06
C ASP A 9 11.19 0.56 -8.59
N MET A 10 10.91 1.60 -7.82
CA MET A 10 10.53 1.51 -6.43
C MET A 10 9.12 0.94 -6.38
N THR A 11 8.91 -0.10 -5.59
CA THR A 11 7.63 -0.70 -5.19
C THR A 11 6.43 -0.17 -5.98
N SER A 12 5.95 -0.96 -6.95
CA SER A 12 4.70 -0.64 -7.66
C SER A 12 3.58 -0.50 -6.62
N ILE A 13 2.93 0.64 -6.60
CA ILE A 13 1.81 0.93 -5.69
C ILE A 13 0.62 0.08 -6.14
N ASN A 14 0.10 -0.75 -5.24
CA ASN A 14 -1.04 -1.61 -5.48
C ASN A 14 -2.34 -0.84 -5.22
N VAL A 15 -3.14 -0.66 -6.24
CA VAL A 15 -4.44 0.03 -6.20
C VAL A 15 -5.55 -1.00 -6.42
N LEU A 16 -6.46 -1.15 -5.47
CA LEU A 16 -7.70 -1.90 -5.67
C LEU A 16 -8.78 -0.93 -6.16
N ILE A 17 -9.38 -1.24 -7.31
CA ILE A 17 -10.54 -0.50 -7.86
C ILE A 17 -11.77 -1.38 -7.73
N VAL A 18 -12.84 -0.80 -7.21
CA VAL A 18 -14.12 -1.48 -7.00
C VAL A 18 -15.23 -0.67 -7.66
N ASP A 19 -15.86 -1.24 -8.67
CA ASP A 19 -16.97 -0.65 -9.42
C ASP A 19 -17.75 -1.78 -10.11
N ASP A 20 -19.07 -1.75 -10.10
CA ASP A 20 -19.90 -2.79 -10.74
C ASP A 20 -20.06 -2.59 -12.24
N GLU A 21 -19.54 -1.50 -12.81
CA GLU A 21 -19.53 -1.24 -14.23
C GLU A 21 -18.20 -1.69 -14.87
N PRO A 22 -18.15 -2.82 -15.65
CA PRO A 22 -16.90 -3.34 -16.21
C PRO A 22 -16.17 -2.35 -17.12
N ASN A 23 -16.92 -1.53 -17.88
CA ASN A 23 -16.35 -0.52 -18.76
C ASN A 23 -15.62 0.60 -17.97
N GLN A 24 -16.14 0.98 -16.80
CA GLN A 24 -15.48 1.94 -15.93
C GLN A 24 -14.22 1.33 -15.31
N LEU A 25 -14.29 0.08 -14.83
CA LEU A 25 -13.12 -0.63 -14.32
C LEU A 25 -11.99 -0.67 -15.35
N GLU A 26 -12.29 -1.08 -16.59
CA GLU A 26 -11.27 -1.13 -17.65
C GLU A 26 -10.67 0.25 -17.96
N LEU A 27 -11.50 1.28 -18.05
CA LEU A 27 -11.04 2.64 -18.34
C LEU A 27 -10.13 3.18 -17.23
N VAL A 28 -10.55 3.02 -15.97
CA VAL A 28 -9.79 3.49 -14.82
C VAL A 28 -8.50 2.69 -14.67
N LYS A 29 -8.57 1.36 -14.79
CA LYS A 29 -7.42 0.46 -14.78
C LYS A 29 -6.38 0.88 -15.80
N PHE A 30 -6.76 1.02 -17.07
CA PHE A 30 -5.85 1.45 -18.14
C PHE A 30 -5.12 2.75 -17.80
N ASN A 31 -5.84 3.76 -17.30
CA ASN A 31 -5.24 5.05 -16.97
C ASN A 31 -4.28 4.98 -15.78
N LEU A 32 -4.59 4.16 -14.77
CA LEU A 32 -3.72 3.98 -13.61
C LEU A 32 -2.48 3.17 -13.95
N GLU A 33 -2.59 2.13 -14.78
CA GLU A 33 -1.43 1.36 -15.28
C GLU A 33 -0.49 2.25 -16.11
N GLN A 34 -1.01 3.19 -16.91
CA GLN A 34 -0.21 4.19 -17.63
C GLN A 34 0.51 5.17 -16.69
N ALA A 35 0.07 5.28 -15.45
CA ALA A 35 0.68 6.12 -14.42
C ALA A 35 1.58 5.32 -13.45
N ASP A 36 1.97 4.09 -13.85
CA ASP A 36 2.85 3.15 -13.15
C ASP A 36 2.27 2.60 -11.83
N PHE A 37 0.94 2.52 -11.70
CA PHE A 37 0.27 1.78 -10.63
C PHE A 37 0.06 0.31 -11.01
N ASN A 38 0.12 -0.57 -10.03
CA ASN A 38 -0.31 -1.95 -10.17
C ASN A 38 -1.79 -2.06 -9.76
N VAL A 39 -2.66 -2.47 -10.68
CA VAL A 39 -4.11 -2.37 -10.49
C VAL A 39 -4.74 -3.74 -10.32
N ILE A 40 -5.52 -3.87 -9.26
CA ILE A 40 -6.38 -5.02 -8.96
C ILE A 40 -7.83 -4.52 -9.06
N THR A 41 -8.73 -5.32 -9.60
CA THR A 41 -10.12 -4.95 -9.78
C THR A 41 -11.05 -5.87 -9.01
N ALA A 42 -12.18 -5.33 -8.51
CA ALA A 42 -13.29 -6.07 -7.96
C ALA A 42 -14.59 -5.51 -8.55
N GLU A 43 -15.55 -6.39 -8.86
CA GLU A 43 -16.82 -6.03 -9.49
C GLU A 43 -17.96 -5.89 -8.48
N ASP A 44 -17.74 -6.26 -7.23
CA ASP A 44 -18.71 -6.15 -6.14
C ASP A 44 -18.03 -5.97 -4.77
N GLY A 45 -18.86 -5.69 -3.75
CA GLY A 45 -18.37 -5.40 -2.41
C GLY A 45 -17.80 -6.61 -1.67
N GLU A 46 -18.34 -7.81 -1.87
CA GLU A 46 -17.83 -9.02 -1.21
C GLU A 46 -16.45 -9.40 -1.74
N GLN A 47 -16.29 -9.32 -3.06
CA GLN A 47 -15.01 -9.52 -3.73
C GLN A 47 -13.99 -8.47 -3.27
N ALA A 48 -14.41 -7.21 -3.13
CA ALA A 48 -13.55 -6.12 -2.66
C ALA A 48 -12.99 -6.38 -1.26
N VAL A 49 -13.84 -6.81 -0.32
CA VAL A 49 -13.41 -7.14 1.05
C VAL A 49 -12.44 -8.31 1.06
N THR A 50 -12.73 -9.37 0.31
CA THR A 50 -11.88 -10.55 0.20
C THR A 50 -10.50 -10.19 -0.34
N ILE A 51 -10.46 -9.48 -1.48
CA ILE A 51 -9.20 -9.03 -2.10
C ILE A 51 -8.42 -8.09 -1.17
N ALA A 52 -9.11 -7.17 -0.49
CA ALA A 52 -8.45 -6.26 0.42
C ALA A 52 -7.76 -6.97 1.59
N GLU A 53 -8.35 -8.05 2.12
CA GLU A 53 -7.73 -8.86 3.18
C GLU A 53 -6.56 -9.72 2.69
N GLU A 54 -6.71 -10.32 1.53
CA GLU A 54 -5.69 -11.20 0.97
C GLU A 54 -4.47 -10.44 0.47
N MET A 55 -4.70 -9.33 -0.25
CA MET A 55 -3.65 -8.61 -0.99
C MET A 55 -3.10 -7.40 -0.25
N LEU A 56 -3.84 -6.83 0.71
CA LEU A 56 -3.50 -5.61 1.45
C LEU A 56 -3.02 -4.48 0.51
N PRO A 57 -3.87 -3.98 -0.38
CA PRO A 57 -3.50 -2.93 -1.33
C PRO A 57 -3.05 -1.65 -0.61
N ASP A 58 -2.34 -0.80 -1.31
CA ASP A 58 -1.83 0.46 -0.77
C ASP A 58 -2.92 1.53 -0.69
N ILE A 59 -3.96 1.41 -1.53
CA ILE A 59 -5.14 2.27 -1.56
C ILE A 59 -6.30 1.55 -2.24
N ILE A 60 -7.52 1.88 -1.84
CA ILE A 60 -8.76 1.39 -2.44
C ILE A 60 -9.50 2.56 -3.06
N ILE A 61 -9.93 2.39 -4.32
CA ILE A 61 -10.85 3.29 -5.03
C ILE A 61 -12.19 2.56 -5.07
N LEU A 62 -13.21 3.14 -4.44
CA LEU A 62 -14.43 2.41 -4.12
C LEU A 62 -15.65 3.19 -4.63
N ASP A 63 -16.41 2.59 -5.53
CA ASP A 63 -17.67 3.17 -5.94
C ASP A 63 -18.67 3.19 -4.79
N TRP A 64 -19.42 4.28 -4.69
CA TRP A 64 -20.45 4.46 -3.68
C TRP A 64 -21.66 3.55 -3.92
N MET A 65 -22.13 3.52 -5.18
CA MET A 65 -23.34 2.85 -5.59
C MET A 65 -23.05 1.52 -6.26
N MET A 66 -23.10 0.47 -5.51
CA MET A 66 -22.98 -0.90 -6.04
C MET A 66 -24.17 -1.74 -5.58
N PRO A 67 -24.60 -2.75 -6.40
CA PRO A 67 -25.66 -3.67 -6.01
C PRO A 67 -25.21 -4.57 -4.85
N TYR A 68 -26.16 -5.02 -4.06
CA TYR A 68 -26.02 -5.96 -2.92
C TYR A 68 -25.26 -5.38 -1.72
N MET A 69 -24.06 -4.88 -1.89
CA MET A 69 -23.23 -4.29 -0.85
C MET A 69 -22.69 -2.94 -1.33
N SER A 70 -23.22 -1.86 -0.79
CA SER A 70 -22.81 -0.49 -1.14
C SER A 70 -21.36 -0.19 -0.73
N GLY A 71 -20.71 0.76 -1.40
CA GLY A 71 -19.36 1.19 -1.02
C GLY A 71 -19.25 1.66 0.44
N ILE A 72 -20.30 2.20 1.00
CA ILE A 72 -20.37 2.56 2.44
C ILE A 72 -20.23 1.31 3.32
N GLU A 73 -20.97 0.26 3.00
CA GLU A 73 -20.95 -0.98 3.77
C GLU A 73 -19.57 -1.66 3.64
N VAL A 74 -18.98 -1.68 2.44
CA VAL A 74 -17.59 -2.12 2.22
C VAL A 74 -16.62 -1.33 3.07
N CYS A 75 -16.71 0.00 3.06
CA CYS A 75 -15.82 0.87 3.85
C CYS A 75 -15.95 0.59 5.36
N ARG A 76 -17.16 0.45 5.88
CA ARG A 76 -17.39 0.09 7.29
C ARG A 76 -16.81 -1.28 7.65
N ASP A 77 -17.01 -2.27 6.79
CA ASP A 77 -16.48 -3.61 7.02
C ASP A 77 -14.94 -3.58 7.05
N LEU A 78 -14.30 -2.94 6.08
CA LEU A 78 -12.85 -2.79 6.05
C LEU A 78 -12.30 -2.03 7.27
N ARG A 79 -12.99 -1.01 7.75
CA ARG A 79 -12.59 -0.25 8.97
C ARG A 79 -12.75 -1.05 10.25
N SER A 80 -13.66 -2.02 10.28
CA SER A 80 -13.89 -2.89 11.45
C SER A 80 -12.79 -3.94 11.64
N ARG A 81 -12.02 -4.26 10.58
CA ARG A 81 -11.02 -5.32 10.56
C ARG A 81 -9.63 -4.77 10.85
N SER A 82 -8.88 -5.41 11.75
CA SER A 82 -7.53 -4.95 12.13
C SER A 82 -6.52 -4.97 10.98
N SER A 83 -6.70 -5.84 9.98
CA SER A 83 -5.81 -5.98 8.82
C SER A 83 -5.98 -4.87 7.78
N THR A 84 -7.22 -4.38 7.59
CA THR A 84 -7.57 -3.47 6.49
C THR A 84 -7.95 -2.06 6.93
N ARG A 85 -8.20 -1.83 8.23
CA ARG A 85 -8.70 -0.55 8.75
C ARG A 85 -7.83 0.66 8.43
N GLU A 86 -6.53 0.47 8.24
CA GLU A 86 -5.56 1.52 7.93
C GLU A 86 -5.32 1.72 6.42
N ILE A 87 -5.93 0.88 5.56
CA ILE A 87 -5.81 1.05 4.11
C ILE A 87 -6.59 2.30 3.71
N PRO A 88 -5.96 3.28 3.05
CA PRO A 88 -6.66 4.48 2.62
C PRO A 88 -7.71 4.18 1.56
N ILE A 89 -8.86 4.85 1.65
CA ILE A 89 -10.02 4.67 0.77
C ILE A 89 -10.41 6.00 0.14
N ILE A 90 -10.50 6.05 -1.18
CA ILE A 90 -11.13 7.15 -1.93
C ILE A 90 -12.49 6.66 -2.43
N MET A 91 -13.55 7.37 -2.06
CA MET A 91 -14.90 7.07 -2.53
C MET A 91 -15.19 7.78 -3.86
N LEU A 92 -15.82 7.06 -4.79
CA LEU A 92 -16.36 7.63 -6.02
C LEU A 92 -17.87 7.84 -5.85
N SER A 93 -18.37 9.07 -5.95
CA SER A 93 -19.79 9.39 -5.74
C SER A 93 -20.44 10.06 -6.96
N ALA A 94 -21.73 9.89 -7.16
CA ALA A 94 -22.47 10.61 -8.20
C ALA A 94 -22.66 12.08 -7.80
N ARG A 95 -22.82 12.95 -8.82
CA ARG A 95 -23.03 14.40 -8.62
C ARG A 95 -24.46 14.65 -8.10
N GLY A 96 -24.60 15.24 -6.93
CA GLY A 96 -25.90 15.66 -6.38
C GLY A 96 -26.22 15.16 -4.95
N GLU A 97 -25.37 14.31 -4.41
CA GLU A 97 -25.55 13.75 -3.07
C GLU A 97 -24.73 14.54 -2.03
N ASP A 98 -24.98 15.87 -1.93
CA ASP A 98 -24.26 16.74 -0.98
C ASP A 98 -24.48 16.34 0.50
N GLY A 99 -25.53 15.55 0.78
CA GLY A 99 -25.73 14.91 2.10
C GLY A 99 -24.74 13.79 2.39
N ASP A 100 -24.20 13.16 1.37
CA ASP A 100 -23.32 11.98 1.49
C ASP A 100 -21.86 12.35 1.75
N ARG A 101 -21.46 13.59 1.44
CA ARG A 101 -20.11 14.10 1.74
C ARG A 101 -19.79 14.09 3.23
N THR A 102 -20.76 14.48 4.05
CA THR A 102 -20.61 14.45 5.53
C THR A 102 -20.64 13.01 6.03
N LEU A 103 -21.52 12.16 5.46
CA LEU A 103 -21.60 10.74 5.78
C LEU A 103 -20.32 9.98 5.35
N GLY A 104 -19.72 10.27 4.19
CA GLY A 104 -18.51 9.60 3.71
C GLY A 104 -17.30 9.84 4.61
N LEU A 105 -17.11 11.06 5.11
CA LEU A 105 -16.03 11.40 6.03
C LEU A 105 -16.28 10.82 7.44
N ASP A 106 -17.52 10.77 7.91
CA ASP A 106 -17.90 10.16 9.19
C ASP A 106 -17.75 8.63 9.18
N ILE A 107 -17.80 8.00 8.00
CA ILE A 107 -17.66 6.54 7.81
C ILE A 107 -16.18 6.12 7.77
N GLY A 108 -15.24 7.06 7.61
CA GLY A 108 -13.81 6.79 7.62
C GLY A 108 -13.17 6.66 6.24
N SER A 109 -13.75 7.24 5.17
CA SER A 109 -13.03 7.45 3.91
C SER A 109 -12.00 8.57 4.05
N ASP A 110 -10.89 8.48 3.30
CA ASP A 110 -9.77 9.44 3.35
C ASP A 110 -9.93 10.58 2.36
N ASP A 111 -10.68 10.37 1.29
CA ASP A 111 -11.06 11.38 0.29
C ASP A 111 -12.26 10.88 -0.52
N TYR A 112 -12.84 11.78 -1.31
CA TYR A 112 -13.91 11.42 -2.24
C TYR A 112 -13.77 12.20 -3.56
N ILE A 113 -14.29 11.61 -4.65
CA ILE A 113 -14.29 12.19 -5.99
C ILE A 113 -15.69 12.08 -6.57
N THR A 114 -16.22 13.17 -7.09
CA THR A 114 -17.52 13.16 -7.76
C THR A 114 -17.41 12.74 -9.23
N LYS A 115 -18.24 11.80 -9.66
CA LYS A 115 -18.39 11.41 -11.06
C LYS A 115 -19.19 12.51 -11.81
N PRO A 116 -18.82 12.90 -13.06
CA PRO A 116 -17.65 12.42 -13.80
C PRO A 116 -16.36 13.13 -13.37
N PHE A 117 -15.27 12.38 -13.32
CA PHE A 117 -13.93 12.86 -12.99
C PHE A 117 -12.94 12.62 -14.14
N SER A 118 -11.87 13.38 -14.16
CA SER A 118 -10.77 13.13 -15.11
C SER A 118 -9.77 12.12 -14.53
N PRO A 119 -9.13 11.28 -15.39
CA PRO A 119 -8.05 10.40 -14.92
C PRO A 119 -6.92 11.15 -14.22
N LYS A 120 -6.61 12.36 -14.68
CA LYS A 120 -5.58 13.22 -14.04
C LYS A 120 -5.97 13.63 -12.62
N GLU A 121 -7.24 13.91 -12.38
CA GLU A 121 -7.75 14.25 -11.06
C GLU A 121 -7.64 13.06 -10.11
N LEU A 122 -8.11 11.88 -10.55
CA LEU A 122 -8.02 10.66 -9.77
C LEU A 122 -6.58 10.34 -9.37
N ILE A 123 -5.64 10.36 -10.32
CA ILE A 123 -4.21 10.12 -10.08
C ILE A 123 -3.63 11.14 -9.08
N ALA A 124 -3.99 12.42 -9.21
CA ALA A 124 -3.52 13.45 -8.30
C ALA A 124 -4.01 13.23 -6.87
N ARG A 125 -5.26 12.79 -6.68
CA ARG A 125 -5.85 12.49 -5.38
C ARG A 125 -5.25 11.22 -4.77
N ILE A 126 -5.10 10.15 -5.56
CA ILE A 126 -4.39 8.93 -5.13
C ILE A 126 -3.01 9.29 -4.55
N ARG A 127 -2.23 10.06 -5.30
CA ARG A 127 -0.89 10.50 -4.83
C ARG A 127 -0.96 11.37 -3.57
N ALA A 128 -1.96 12.23 -3.45
CA ALA A 128 -2.14 13.09 -2.27
C ALA A 128 -2.53 12.29 -1.03
N VAL A 129 -3.42 11.30 -1.17
CA VAL A 129 -3.85 10.41 -0.07
C VAL A 129 -2.68 9.51 0.35
N LEU A 130 -2.02 8.87 -0.60
CA LEU A 130 -0.87 8.01 -0.33
C LEU A 130 0.28 8.75 0.37
N ARG A 131 0.55 9.99 -0.02
CA ARG A 131 1.60 10.81 0.65
C ARG A 131 1.31 11.02 2.13
N ARG A 132 0.03 11.09 2.53
CA ARG A 132 -0.39 11.22 3.94
C ARG A 132 -0.35 9.89 4.67
N ALA A 133 -0.82 8.82 4.01
CA ALA A 133 -0.92 7.49 4.58
C ALA A 133 0.42 6.72 4.57
N ARG A 134 1.33 7.06 3.65
CA ARG A 134 2.64 6.41 3.50
C ARG A 134 3.76 7.46 3.41
N PRO A 135 4.31 7.85 4.57
CA PRO A 135 5.39 8.83 4.65
C PRO A 135 6.62 8.51 3.79
N SER A 136 6.90 7.23 3.53
CA SER A 136 8.00 6.82 2.63
C SER A 136 7.83 7.31 1.20
N LEU A 137 6.59 7.44 0.72
CA LEU A 137 6.29 8.01 -0.61
C LEU A 137 6.46 9.54 -0.61
N ALA A 138 6.33 10.19 0.55
CA ALA A 138 6.63 11.61 0.75
C ALA A 138 8.11 11.87 0.98
N ASN A 139 8.96 10.82 0.92
CA ASN A 139 10.38 10.90 1.25
C ASN A 139 10.68 11.26 2.72
N GLU A 140 9.72 11.10 3.60
CA GLU A 140 9.90 11.30 5.03
C GLU A 140 10.70 10.16 5.64
N VAL A 141 11.47 10.48 6.68
CA VAL A 141 12.24 9.48 7.42
C VAL A 141 11.28 8.64 8.24
N LEU A 142 11.31 7.33 8.04
CA LEU A 142 10.57 6.41 8.89
C LEU A 142 11.39 6.15 10.16
N GLU A 143 10.75 6.25 11.33
CA GLU A 143 11.39 6.02 12.61
C GLU A 143 10.62 5.00 13.46
N TYR A 144 11.34 4.04 14.02
CA TYR A 144 10.81 3.08 14.98
C TYR A 144 11.86 2.77 16.08
N GLY A 145 11.68 3.35 17.24
CA GLY A 145 12.67 3.30 18.31
C GLY A 145 13.99 3.96 17.87
N THR A 146 15.06 3.19 17.84
CA THR A 146 16.39 3.68 17.38
C THR A 146 16.67 3.39 15.89
N LEU A 147 15.69 2.79 15.20
CA LEU A 147 15.77 2.46 13.78
C LEU A 147 15.24 3.63 12.96
N ARG A 148 16.03 4.08 11.98
CA ARG A 148 15.68 5.15 11.03
C ARG A 148 15.87 4.66 9.60
N LEU A 149 14.89 4.85 8.75
CA LEU A 149 14.96 4.51 7.33
C LEU A 149 14.75 5.78 6.51
N PHE A 150 15.68 6.04 5.60
CA PHE A 150 15.70 7.19 4.70
C PHE A 150 15.40 6.72 3.28
N PRO A 151 14.14 6.80 2.81
CA PRO A 151 13.72 6.22 1.53
C PRO A 151 14.54 6.75 0.35
N ASN A 152 14.69 8.06 0.23
CA ASN A 152 15.43 8.72 -0.85
C ASN A 152 16.89 8.33 -0.94
N LYS A 153 17.52 8.10 0.22
CA LYS A 153 18.95 7.78 0.31
C LYS A 153 19.18 6.27 0.24
N LYS A 154 18.11 5.47 0.26
CA LYS A 154 18.17 4.00 0.45
C LYS A 154 19.10 3.63 1.60
N LEU A 155 19.00 4.38 2.70
CA LEU A 155 19.85 4.27 3.87
C LEU A 155 19.02 3.83 5.07
N VAL A 156 19.58 2.93 5.85
CA VAL A 156 19.03 2.51 7.14
C VAL A 156 20.07 2.74 8.22
N GLU A 157 19.64 3.29 9.34
CA GLU A 157 20.45 3.48 10.53
C GLU A 157 19.77 2.82 11.74
N ARG A 158 20.54 2.19 12.60
CA ARG A 158 20.11 1.71 13.91
C ARG A 158 21.13 2.09 14.96
N ASP A 159 20.68 2.72 16.05
CA ASP A 159 21.55 3.25 17.10
C ASP A 159 22.65 4.17 16.55
N GLY A 160 22.32 5.02 15.55
CA GLY A 160 23.22 5.93 14.87
C GLY A 160 24.23 5.25 13.91
N ARG A 161 24.11 3.95 13.66
CA ARG A 161 25.00 3.20 12.75
C ARG A 161 24.28 2.81 11.48
N ARG A 162 24.97 2.94 10.36
CA ARG A 162 24.46 2.46 9.07
C ARG A 162 24.31 0.95 9.07
N VAL A 163 23.13 0.50 8.65
CA VAL A 163 22.80 -0.93 8.40
C VAL A 163 22.79 -1.16 6.89
N GLU A 164 23.62 -2.05 6.43
CA GLU A 164 23.64 -2.44 5.01
C GLU A 164 22.59 -3.51 4.73
N LEU A 165 21.66 -3.18 3.84
CA LEU A 165 20.58 -4.06 3.39
C LEU A 165 20.63 -4.24 1.89
N GLY A 166 20.27 -5.41 1.40
CA GLY A 166 19.97 -5.62 -0.02
C GLY A 166 18.65 -4.95 -0.41
N PRO A 167 18.39 -4.81 -1.73
CA PRO A 167 17.19 -4.12 -2.21
C PRO A 167 15.88 -4.69 -1.66
N LYS A 168 15.75 -6.02 -1.59
CA LYS A 168 14.53 -6.67 -1.09
C LYS A 168 14.39 -6.56 0.43
N GLU A 169 15.48 -6.68 1.18
CA GLU A 169 15.50 -6.44 2.62
C GLU A 169 15.09 -5.01 2.97
N PHE A 170 15.56 -4.03 2.15
CA PHE A 170 15.17 -2.63 2.32
C PHE A 170 13.66 -2.42 2.08
N GLN A 171 13.10 -3.02 1.00
CA GLN A 171 11.68 -2.94 0.69
C GLN A 171 10.81 -3.58 1.78
N ILE A 172 11.19 -4.77 2.25
CA ILE A 172 10.51 -5.44 3.37
C ILE A 172 10.52 -4.54 4.61
N LEU A 173 11.69 -4.00 4.97
CA LEU A 173 11.80 -3.14 6.15
C LEU A 173 10.96 -1.87 6.01
N SER A 174 10.95 -1.25 4.83
CA SER A 174 10.11 -0.08 4.54
C SER A 174 8.64 -0.38 4.79
N LEU A 175 8.13 -1.48 4.20
CA LEU A 175 6.75 -1.92 4.37
C LEU A 175 6.38 -2.17 5.85
N LEU A 176 7.24 -2.85 6.59
CA LEU A 176 7.02 -3.13 8.01
C LEU A 176 7.05 -1.85 8.87
N MET A 177 7.92 -0.90 8.54
CA MET A 177 8.02 0.38 9.26
C MET A 177 6.88 1.35 8.92
N GLU A 178 6.26 1.24 7.75
CA GLU A 178 5.07 2.01 7.38
C GLU A 178 3.83 1.54 8.15
N ARG A 179 3.79 0.26 8.53
CA ARG A 179 2.63 -0.36 9.19
C ARG A 179 3.06 -1.09 10.47
N PRO A 180 3.53 -0.35 11.51
CA PRO A 180 4.01 -0.97 12.74
C PRO A 180 2.89 -1.73 13.45
N GLY A 181 3.21 -2.96 13.87
CA GLY A 181 2.25 -3.83 14.56
C GLY A 181 1.33 -4.63 13.63
N GLN A 182 1.33 -4.38 12.33
CA GLN A 182 0.59 -5.22 11.39
C GLN A 182 1.31 -6.54 11.15
N VAL A 183 0.54 -7.63 11.13
CA VAL A 183 1.04 -8.97 10.79
C VAL A 183 0.84 -9.20 9.29
N PHE A 184 1.89 -9.62 8.61
CA PHE A 184 1.87 -9.97 7.20
C PHE A 184 2.08 -11.46 7.01
N SER A 185 1.28 -12.10 6.18
CA SER A 185 1.55 -13.45 5.68
C SER A 185 2.73 -13.44 4.68
N ARG A 186 3.30 -14.62 4.40
CA ARG A 186 4.36 -14.76 3.38
C ARG A 186 3.87 -14.32 2.01
N ALA A 187 2.67 -14.72 1.62
CA ALA A 187 2.05 -14.33 0.36
C ALA A 187 1.90 -12.81 0.26
N GLN A 188 1.39 -12.16 1.29
CA GLN A 188 1.26 -10.70 1.34
C GLN A 188 2.61 -9.97 1.22
N LEU A 189 3.66 -10.46 1.89
CA LEU A 189 5.01 -9.90 1.75
C LEU A 189 5.55 -10.10 0.33
N LEU A 190 5.28 -11.26 -0.27
CA LEU A 190 5.71 -11.58 -1.62
C LEU A 190 5.05 -10.63 -2.61
N ASP A 191 3.73 -10.49 -2.56
CA ASP A 191 2.96 -9.62 -3.45
C ASP A 191 3.36 -8.15 -3.33
N ASN A 192 3.51 -7.66 -2.09
CA ASN A 192 3.88 -6.26 -1.85
C ASN A 192 5.33 -5.92 -2.23
N VAL A 193 6.25 -6.88 -2.20
CA VAL A 193 7.69 -6.63 -2.40
C VAL A 193 8.19 -7.10 -3.77
N TRP A 194 7.59 -8.15 -4.35
CA TRP A 194 7.98 -8.68 -5.66
C TRP A 194 6.97 -8.42 -6.76
N GLY A 195 5.72 -8.05 -6.38
CA GLY A 195 4.63 -7.80 -7.31
C GLY A 195 3.77 -9.04 -7.55
N HIS A 196 2.52 -8.80 -7.98
CA HIS A 196 1.57 -9.87 -8.27
C HIS A 196 2.00 -10.69 -9.48
N GLY A 197 1.70 -11.99 -9.45
CA GLY A 197 1.97 -12.89 -10.58
C GLY A 197 3.42 -13.33 -10.74
N VAL A 198 4.29 -13.02 -9.81
CA VAL A 198 5.67 -13.50 -9.81
C VAL A 198 5.72 -14.88 -9.18
N TYR A 199 6.03 -15.91 -9.98
CA TYR A 199 6.19 -17.30 -9.51
C TYR A 199 7.48 -17.45 -8.70
N ILE A 200 7.45 -17.05 -7.44
CA ILE A 200 8.55 -17.23 -6.48
C ILE A 200 8.00 -18.06 -5.32
N GLU A 201 8.79 -19.03 -4.86
CA GLU A 201 8.41 -19.83 -3.70
C GLU A 201 8.34 -18.96 -2.43
N ASP A 202 7.31 -19.16 -1.60
CA ASP A 202 7.10 -18.49 -0.31
C ASP A 202 8.33 -18.51 0.60
N ARG A 203 9.15 -19.56 0.51
CA ARG A 203 10.41 -19.70 1.24
C ARG A 203 11.44 -18.62 0.94
N THR A 204 11.33 -17.96 -0.21
CA THR A 204 12.20 -16.82 -0.55
C THR A 204 12.03 -15.68 0.45
N VAL A 205 10.80 -15.44 0.91
CA VAL A 205 10.51 -14.45 1.96
C VAL A 205 11.28 -14.77 3.24
N ASP A 206 11.29 -16.03 3.68
CA ASP A 206 11.97 -16.46 4.90
C ASP A 206 13.49 -16.18 4.85
N VAL A 207 14.09 -16.37 3.68
CA VAL A 207 15.52 -16.08 3.47
C VAL A 207 15.81 -14.58 3.64
N HIS A 208 14.98 -13.73 3.04
CA HIS A 208 15.15 -12.28 3.13
C HIS A 208 14.85 -11.74 4.54
N ILE A 209 13.81 -12.26 5.21
CA ILE A 209 13.53 -11.94 6.62
C ILE A 209 14.70 -12.36 7.51
N GLY A 210 15.27 -13.56 7.31
CA GLY A 210 16.45 -14.02 8.04
C GLY A 210 17.66 -13.10 7.85
N ARG A 211 17.93 -12.67 6.62
CA ARG A 211 19.00 -11.71 6.30
C ARG A 211 18.75 -10.36 6.95
N LEU A 212 17.53 -9.85 6.87
CA LEU A 212 17.10 -8.59 7.48
C LEU A 212 17.30 -8.62 9.01
N ARG A 213 16.78 -9.65 9.69
CA ARG A 213 16.98 -9.84 11.14
C ARG A 213 18.47 -9.83 11.50
N LYS A 214 19.28 -10.61 10.77
CA LYS A 214 20.74 -10.68 11.00
C LYS A 214 21.42 -9.34 10.82
N ALA A 215 21.04 -8.55 9.81
CA ALA A 215 21.60 -7.23 9.57
C ALA A 215 21.23 -6.25 10.68
N LEU A 216 19.96 -6.25 11.11
CA LEU A 216 19.47 -5.40 12.18
C LEU A 216 20.06 -5.79 13.57
N GLN A 217 20.32 -7.07 13.82
CA GLN A 217 20.82 -7.56 15.12
C GLN A 217 22.36 -7.53 15.24
N LYS A 218 23.06 -6.92 14.30
CA LYS A 218 24.53 -6.81 14.37
C LYS A 218 24.95 -6.12 15.68
N LYS A 219 25.75 -6.83 16.50
CA LYS A 219 26.16 -6.40 17.83
C LYS A 219 26.70 -4.98 17.86
N THR A 220 26.23 -4.19 18.83
CA THR A 220 26.68 -2.84 19.12
C THR A 220 27.22 -2.81 20.54
N ASN A 221 28.48 -2.42 20.73
CA ASN A 221 29.12 -2.30 22.05
C ASN A 221 28.96 -3.53 22.96
N GLY A 222 29.05 -4.75 22.37
CA GLY A 222 29.01 -6.00 23.15
C GLY A 222 27.61 -6.54 23.46
N SER A 223 26.54 -5.79 23.26
CA SER A 223 25.15 -6.24 23.43
C SER A 223 24.46 -6.50 22.09
N THR A 224 23.60 -7.52 22.04
CA THR A 224 22.74 -7.77 20.90
C THR A 224 21.46 -6.97 21.07
N PRO A 225 21.11 -6.07 20.14
CA PRO A 225 19.87 -5.31 20.24
C PRO A 225 18.65 -6.24 20.11
N PRO A 226 17.48 -5.87 20.68
CA PRO A 226 16.27 -6.68 20.62
C PRO A 226 15.82 -6.92 19.18
N ASP A 227 15.20 -8.09 18.93
CA ASP A 227 14.56 -8.37 17.66
C ASP A 227 13.32 -7.49 17.49
N LEU A 228 13.28 -6.73 16.41
CA LEU A 228 12.16 -5.83 16.08
C LEU A 228 11.15 -6.50 15.16
N ILE A 229 11.50 -7.63 14.52
CA ILE A 229 10.66 -8.37 13.57
C ILE A 229 10.25 -9.67 14.25
N ARG A 230 8.96 -9.78 14.54
CA ARG A 230 8.37 -10.96 15.20
C ARG A 230 7.50 -11.76 14.25
#